data_dc80395e26557b94c39b67c090dccd75
#
_entry.id   dc80395e26557b94c39b67c090dccd75
#
_cell.length_a   1.000
_cell.length_b   1.000
_cell.length_c   1.000
_cell.angle_alpha   90.00
_cell.angle_beta   90.00
_cell.angle_gamma   90.00
#
_symmetry.space_group_name_H-M   'P 1'
#
loop_
_entity.id
_entity.type
_entity.pdbx_description
1 polymer ?
#
loop_
_entity_poly.entity_id
_entity_poly.type
_entity_poly.pdbx_seq_one_letter_code
_entity_poly.pdbx_strand_id
1 'polypeptide(L)'
;MPFCTIRSVALREAMKKMLMHPLAKPLVFGLALLPLAWLVFAAATDALGANPAEALIRALGDWTLRMLCLVLAVTPLRVMTGTPGLARFRRMLGLFVFFYAALHLLAYAWFDMGLDGSEIVRDVIKRPFILVGML
;
A
#
# COMPACT_ATOMS: atom_id res chain seq x y z
N MET A 1 -33.44 14.35 19.47
CA MET A 1 -32.09 14.38 20.06
C MET A 1 -31.13 15.10 19.09
N PRO A 2 -31.01 16.44 19.13
CA PRO A 2 -30.26 17.23 18.14
C PRO A 2 -28.76 17.25 18.34
N PHE A 3 -28.25 16.86 19.52
CA PHE A 3 -26.79 16.96 19.83
C PHE A 3 -25.91 15.99 19.03
N CYS A 4 -26.42 14.84 18.60
CA CYS A 4 -25.64 13.86 17.83
C CYS A 4 -25.39 14.33 16.39
N THR A 5 -26.35 15.07 15.82
CA THR A 5 -26.28 15.58 14.44
C THR A 5 -25.26 16.72 14.30
N ILE A 6 -25.19 17.62 15.28
CA ILE A 6 -24.29 18.79 15.27
C ILE A 6 -22.82 18.33 15.35
N ARG A 7 -22.53 17.33 16.19
CA ARG A 7 -21.17 16.78 16.34
C ARG A 7 -20.70 16.06 15.07
N SER A 8 -21.60 15.38 14.38
CA SER A 8 -21.29 14.71 13.11
C SER A 8 -21.02 15.68 11.97
N VAL A 9 -21.76 16.79 11.93
CA VAL A 9 -21.58 17.86 10.93
C VAL A 9 -20.26 18.59 11.16
N ALA A 10 -19.94 18.95 12.41
CA ALA A 10 -18.68 19.61 12.75
C ALA A 10 -17.45 18.73 12.43
N LEU A 11 -17.53 17.43 12.73
CA LEU A 11 -16.48 16.47 12.37
C LEU A 11 -16.31 16.35 10.84
N ARG A 12 -17.40 16.34 10.09
CA ARG A 12 -17.36 16.30 8.61
C ARG A 12 -16.69 17.54 8.02
N GLU A 13 -17.03 18.72 8.54
CA GLU A 13 -16.43 19.98 8.07
C GLU A 13 -14.96 20.10 8.46
N ALA A 14 -14.58 19.70 9.66
CA ALA A 14 -13.18 19.66 10.08
C ALA A 14 -12.36 18.69 9.23
N MET A 15 -12.89 17.51 8.97
CA MET A 15 -12.24 16.49 8.13
C MET A 15 -12.12 16.95 6.68
N LYS A 16 -13.17 17.58 6.13
CA LYS A 16 -13.15 18.17 4.78
C LYS A 16 -12.08 19.26 4.66
N LYS A 17 -11.99 20.17 5.66
CA LYS A 17 -10.99 21.23 5.70
C LYS A 17 -9.57 20.67 5.79
N MET A 18 -9.35 19.63 6.58
CA MET A 18 -8.07 18.96 6.72
C MET A 18 -7.64 18.22 5.44
N LEU A 19 -8.57 17.50 4.80
CA LEU A 19 -8.32 16.77 3.55
C LEU A 19 -8.11 17.71 2.34
N MET A 20 -8.73 18.89 2.36
CA MET A 20 -8.56 19.88 1.28
C MET A 20 -7.33 20.74 1.45
N HIS A 21 -6.60 20.63 2.57
CA HIS A 21 -5.37 21.37 2.78
C HIS A 21 -4.30 20.96 1.74
N PRO A 22 -3.57 21.89 1.13
CA PRO A 22 -2.56 21.59 0.11
C PRO A 22 -1.45 20.65 0.63
N LEU A 23 -1.15 20.68 1.93
CA LEU A 23 -0.15 19.83 2.58
C LEU A 23 -0.60 18.39 2.84
N ALA A 24 -1.90 18.09 2.73
CA ALA A 24 -2.42 16.73 2.98
C ALA A 24 -1.88 15.71 1.95
N LYS A 25 -1.72 16.11 0.69
CA LYS A 25 -1.16 15.24 -0.35
C LYS A 25 0.31 14.87 -0.10
N PRO A 26 1.24 15.84 0.08
CA PRO A 26 2.64 15.50 0.32
C PRO A 26 2.84 14.74 1.62
N LEU A 27 1.99 14.98 2.62
CA LEU A 27 2.05 14.27 3.90
C LEU A 27 1.66 12.80 3.74
N VAL A 28 0.56 12.49 3.04
CA VAL A 28 0.16 11.10 2.75
C VAL A 28 1.18 10.43 1.82
N PHE A 29 1.76 11.16 0.88
CA PHE A 29 2.83 10.67 0.02
C PHE A 29 4.08 10.28 0.83
N GLY A 30 4.53 11.15 1.73
CA GLY A 30 5.66 10.88 2.62
C GLY A 30 5.41 9.69 3.55
N LEU A 31 4.19 9.62 4.14
CA LEU A 31 3.78 8.48 4.97
C LEU A 31 3.76 7.16 4.19
N ALA A 32 3.34 7.16 2.93
CA ALA A 32 3.33 5.97 2.08
C ALA A 32 4.74 5.53 1.66
N LEU A 33 5.70 6.45 1.58
CA LEU A 33 7.11 6.16 1.29
C LEU A 33 7.91 5.73 2.54
N LEU A 34 7.46 6.07 3.73
CA LEU A 34 8.17 5.80 4.98
C LEU A 34 8.50 4.30 5.18
N PRO A 35 7.58 3.35 4.92
CA PRO A 35 7.89 1.93 5.02
C PRO A 35 9.00 1.49 4.05
N LEU A 36 9.00 2.04 2.84
CA LEU A 36 10.03 1.74 1.85
C LEU A 36 11.40 2.27 2.29
N ALA A 37 11.45 3.52 2.77
CA ALA A 37 12.67 4.12 3.28
C ALA A 37 13.24 3.31 4.45
N TRP A 38 12.37 2.84 5.35
CA TRP A 38 12.78 1.97 6.45
C TRP A 38 13.30 0.62 5.97
N LEU A 39 12.65 -0.02 4.98
CA LEU A 39 13.10 -1.28 4.39
C LEU A 39 14.46 -1.14 3.70
N VAL A 40 14.68 -0.07 2.94
CA VAL A 40 15.96 0.22 2.29
C VAL A 40 17.06 0.43 3.34
N PHE A 41 16.75 1.18 4.40
CA PHE A 41 17.69 1.39 5.51
C PHE A 41 18.02 0.07 6.23
N ALA A 42 17.01 -0.75 6.52
CA ALA A 42 17.20 -2.05 7.17
C ALA A 42 18.03 -3.02 6.29
N ALA A 43 17.82 -2.97 4.97
CA ALA A 43 18.63 -3.75 4.01
C ALA A 43 20.08 -3.28 3.96
N ALA A 44 20.31 -1.96 4.02
CA ALA A 44 21.66 -1.38 3.98
C ALA A 44 22.47 -1.59 5.29
N THR A 45 21.79 -1.80 6.41
CA THR A 45 22.38 -2.00 7.73
C THR A 45 22.44 -3.46 8.17
N ASP A 46 22.14 -4.41 7.27
CA ASP A 46 22.03 -5.86 7.58
C ASP A 46 21.08 -6.18 8.76
N ALA A 47 20.14 -5.27 9.06
CA ALA A 47 19.18 -5.42 10.13
C ALA A 47 18.04 -6.42 9.81
N LEU A 48 18.00 -6.95 8.58
CA LEU A 48 16.97 -7.90 8.12
C LEU A 48 17.22 -9.35 8.59
N GLY A 49 18.36 -9.62 9.25
CA GLY A 49 18.68 -10.92 9.81
C GLY A 49 19.41 -11.87 8.87
N ALA A 50 19.36 -13.17 9.15
CA ALA A 50 20.18 -14.18 8.47
C ALA A 50 19.81 -14.39 6.98
N ASN A 51 18.61 -14.05 6.56
CA ASN A 51 18.17 -14.16 5.16
C ASN A 51 17.50 -12.84 4.70
N PRO A 52 18.30 -11.82 4.35
CA PRO A 52 17.79 -10.48 4.05
C PRO A 52 16.92 -10.44 2.80
N ALA A 53 17.18 -11.30 1.81
CA ALA A 53 16.40 -11.38 0.58
C ALA A 53 14.95 -11.83 0.85
N GLU A 54 14.77 -12.91 1.59
CA GLU A 54 13.45 -13.42 1.95
C GLU A 54 12.69 -12.43 2.84
N ALA A 55 13.37 -11.83 3.83
CA ALA A 55 12.78 -10.83 4.70
C ALA A 55 12.28 -9.60 3.90
N LEU A 56 13.06 -9.13 2.93
CA LEU A 56 12.70 -8.01 2.06
C LEU A 56 11.47 -8.35 1.19
N ILE A 57 11.46 -9.52 0.55
CA ILE A 57 10.34 -9.97 -0.27
C ILE A 57 9.06 -10.04 0.55
N ARG A 58 9.09 -10.67 1.73
CA ARG A 58 7.95 -10.77 2.63
C ARG A 58 7.45 -9.40 3.09
N ALA A 59 8.36 -8.53 3.51
CA ALA A 59 7.99 -7.19 3.98
C ALA A 59 7.35 -6.34 2.86
N LEU A 60 7.87 -6.40 1.63
CA LEU A 60 7.26 -5.72 0.48
C LEU A 60 5.85 -6.26 0.17
N GLY A 61 5.65 -7.58 0.26
CA GLY A 61 4.34 -8.21 0.11
C GLY A 61 3.34 -7.76 1.18
N ASP A 62 3.75 -7.76 2.44
CA ASP A 62 2.93 -7.30 3.57
C ASP A 62 2.51 -5.83 3.42
N TRP A 63 3.43 -4.96 3.03
CA TRP A 63 3.13 -3.55 2.80
C TRP A 63 2.22 -3.34 1.59
N THR A 64 2.37 -4.13 0.53
CA THR A 64 1.46 -4.13 -0.62
C THR A 64 0.03 -4.46 -0.19
N LEU A 65 -0.16 -5.51 0.61
CA LEU A 65 -1.48 -5.91 1.12
C LEU A 65 -2.08 -4.85 2.05
N ARG A 66 -1.29 -4.27 2.95
CA ARG A 66 -1.74 -3.19 3.84
C ARG A 66 -2.19 -1.97 3.06
N MET A 67 -1.41 -1.55 2.05
CA MET A 67 -1.78 -0.44 1.17
C MET A 67 -3.03 -0.74 0.35
N LEU A 68 -3.19 -1.98 -0.14
CA LEU A 68 -4.40 -2.41 -0.83
C LEU A 68 -5.62 -2.33 0.08
N CYS A 69 -5.54 -2.83 1.30
CA CYS A 69 -6.63 -2.72 2.29
C CYS A 69 -7.00 -1.26 2.56
N LEU A 70 -6.01 -0.37 2.67
CA LEU A 70 -6.26 1.07 2.84
C LEU A 70 -7.01 1.66 1.64
N VAL A 71 -6.60 1.33 0.40
CA VAL A 71 -7.28 1.80 -0.82
C VAL A 71 -8.72 1.32 -0.87
N LEU A 72 -8.97 0.06 -0.53
CA LEU A 72 -10.31 -0.51 -0.49
C LEU A 72 -11.16 0.14 0.60
N ALA A 73 -10.59 0.43 1.78
CA ALA A 73 -11.28 1.09 2.88
C ALA A 73 -11.68 2.55 2.56
N VAL A 74 -10.96 3.22 1.66
CA VAL A 74 -11.30 4.60 1.26
C VAL A 74 -12.71 4.70 0.66
N THR A 75 -13.15 3.68 -0.07
CA THR A 75 -14.49 3.69 -0.71
C THR A 75 -15.65 3.68 0.30
N PRO A 76 -15.74 2.71 1.23
CA PRO A 76 -16.78 2.72 2.24
C PRO A 76 -16.66 3.93 3.18
N LEU A 77 -15.43 4.34 3.51
CA LEU A 77 -15.21 5.51 4.35
C LEU A 77 -15.73 6.79 3.69
N ARG A 78 -15.54 6.95 2.38
CA ARG A 78 -16.10 8.05 1.60
C ARG A 78 -17.63 8.08 1.67
N VAL A 79 -18.27 6.91 1.52
CA VAL A 79 -19.74 6.79 1.55
C VAL A 79 -20.28 7.14 2.95
N MET A 80 -19.64 6.63 3.99
CA MET A 80 -20.06 6.86 5.38
C MET A 80 -19.84 8.31 5.82
N THR A 81 -18.74 8.94 5.40
CA THR A 81 -18.40 10.31 5.82
C THR A 81 -18.98 11.38 4.90
N GLY A 82 -19.42 11.02 3.68
CA GLY A 82 -19.92 11.96 2.68
C GLY A 82 -18.87 12.96 2.18
N THR A 83 -17.57 12.63 2.29
CA THR A 83 -16.48 13.52 1.91
C THR A 83 -15.91 13.18 0.53
N PRO A 84 -16.20 13.95 -0.54
CA PRO A 84 -15.69 13.68 -1.89
C PRO A 84 -14.16 13.80 -2.01
N GLY A 85 -13.53 14.53 -1.09
CA GLY A 85 -12.07 14.72 -1.06
C GLY A 85 -11.27 13.43 -0.91
N LEU A 86 -11.84 12.39 -0.29
CA LEU A 86 -11.18 11.08 -0.14
C LEU A 86 -10.90 10.40 -1.50
N ALA A 87 -11.69 10.68 -2.53
CA ALA A 87 -11.48 10.11 -3.85
C ALA A 87 -10.12 10.49 -4.48
N ARG A 88 -9.59 11.67 -4.13
CA ARG A 88 -8.25 12.12 -4.58
C ARG A 88 -7.13 11.24 -4.03
N PHE A 89 -7.27 10.82 -2.78
CA PHE A 89 -6.28 9.96 -2.10
C PHE A 89 -6.34 8.52 -2.61
N ARG A 90 -7.52 8.03 -2.99
CA ARG A 90 -7.67 6.68 -3.54
C ARG A 90 -6.80 6.45 -4.77
N ARG A 91 -6.75 7.42 -5.71
CA ARG A 91 -5.92 7.31 -6.92
C ARG A 91 -4.43 7.28 -6.57
N MET A 92 -3.99 8.16 -5.68
CA MET A 92 -2.61 8.23 -5.23
C MET A 92 -2.19 6.95 -4.49
N LEU A 93 -2.99 6.49 -3.54
CA LEU A 93 -2.73 5.25 -2.81
C LEU A 93 -2.75 4.03 -3.74
N GLY A 94 -3.64 4.00 -4.76
CA GLY A 94 -3.65 2.94 -5.78
C GLY A 94 -2.35 2.87 -6.57
N LEU A 95 -1.73 4.01 -6.90
CA LEU A 95 -0.40 4.05 -7.51
C LEU A 95 0.67 3.49 -6.57
N PHE A 96 0.59 3.76 -5.27
CA PHE A 96 1.51 3.17 -4.30
C PHE A 96 1.34 1.65 -4.19
N VAL A 97 0.11 1.14 -4.21
CA VAL A 97 -0.15 -0.31 -4.25
C VAL A 97 0.55 -0.94 -5.45
N PHE A 98 0.37 -0.36 -6.64
CA PHE A 98 1.03 -0.82 -7.85
C PHE A 98 2.56 -0.76 -7.72
N PHE A 99 3.08 0.33 -7.19
CA PHE A 99 4.53 0.52 -7.00
C PHE A 99 5.13 -0.53 -6.04
N TYR A 100 4.49 -0.76 -4.89
CA TYR A 100 4.94 -1.78 -3.94
C TYR A 100 4.81 -3.19 -4.51
N ALA A 101 3.73 -3.49 -5.26
CA ALA A 101 3.55 -4.77 -5.93
C ALA A 101 4.62 -5.01 -6.99
N ALA A 102 4.97 -3.99 -7.77
CA ALA A 102 6.05 -4.07 -8.76
C ALA A 102 7.41 -4.28 -8.09
N LEU A 103 7.71 -3.59 -6.99
CA LEU A 103 8.94 -3.81 -6.21
C LEU A 103 8.99 -5.21 -5.60
N HIS A 104 7.87 -5.70 -5.08
CA HIS A 104 7.77 -7.06 -4.56
C HIS A 104 8.06 -8.11 -5.64
N LEU A 105 7.45 -7.94 -6.83
CA LEU A 105 7.68 -8.83 -7.97
C LEU A 105 9.13 -8.77 -8.46
N LEU A 106 9.72 -7.58 -8.55
CA LEU A 106 11.11 -7.39 -8.94
C LEU A 106 12.07 -8.02 -7.92
N ALA A 107 11.82 -7.83 -6.62
CA ALA A 107 12.63 -8.44 -5.57
C ALA A 107 12.55 -9.97 -5.63
N TYR A 108 11.34 -10.52 -5.84
CA TYR A 108 11.15 -11.96 -6.04
C TYR A 108 11.92 -12.47 -7.26
N ALA A 109 11.77 -11.82 -8.42
CA ALA A 109 12.43 -12.22 -9.65
C ALA A 109 13.97 -12.14 -9.56
N TRP A 110 14.48 -11.16 -8.82
CA TRP A 110 15.92 -10.95 -8.69
C TRP A 110 16.56 -11.89 -7.66
N PHE A 111 16.00 -11.97 -6.46
CA PHE A 111 16.62 -12.69 -5.36
C PHE A 111 16.27 -14.17 -5.31
N ASP A 112 15.06 -14.55 -5.69
CA ASP A 112 14.58 -15.93 -5.58
C ASP A 112 14.82 -16.73 -6.87
N MET A 113 14.58 -16.12 -8.03
CA MET A 113 14.66 -16.78 -9.34
C MET A 113 15.90 -16.41 -10.16
N GLY A 114 16.81 -15.56 -9.65
CA GLY A 114 18.04 -15.17 -10.35
C GLY A 114 17.83 -14.58 -11.74
N LEU A 115 16.65 -13.98 -12.03
CA LEU A 115 16.20 -13.46 -13.33
C LEU A 115 16.02 -14.56 -14.41
N ASP A 116 15.91 -15.82 -14.02
CA ASP A 116 15.64 -16.89 -14.98
C ASP A 116 14.13 -16.97 -15.29
N GLY A 117 13.74 -16.36 -16.42
CA GLY A 117 12.33 -16.27 -16.83
C GLY A 117 11.63 -17.63 -16.98
N SER A 118 12.39 -18.67 -17.32
CA SER A 118 11.88 -20.03 -17.45
C SER A 118 11.50 -20.64 -16.09
N GLU A 119 12.27 -20.35 -15.05
CA GLU A 119 11.99 -20.79 -13.68
C GLU A 119 10.81 -20.04 -13.09
N ILE A 120 10.70 -18.72 -13.32
CA ILE A 120 9.56 -17.90 -12.89
C ILE A 120 8.25 -18.44 -13.46
N VAL A 121 8.21 -18.71 -14.77
CA VAL A 121 7.01 -19.25 -15.43
C VAL A 121 6.67 -20.63 -14.87
N ARG A 122 7.66 -21.48 -14.66
CA ARG A 122 7.48 -22.82 -14.11
C ARG A 122 6.94 -22.80 -12.67
N ASP A 123 7.42 -21.87 -11.83
CA ASP A 123 6.96 -21.72 -10.45
C ASP A 123 5.54 -21.16 -10.39
N VAL A 124 5.20 -20.18 -11.21
CA VAL A 124 3.84 -19.63 -11.34
C VAL A 124 2.84 -20.69 -11.75
N ILE A 125 3.22 -21.56 -12.71
CA ILE A 125 2.35 -22.68 -13.18
C ILE A 125 2.19 -23.73 -12.07
N LYS A 126 3.23 -24.00 -11.30
CA LYS A 126 3.17 -24.99 -10.21
C LYS A 126 2.30 -24.52 -9.02
N ARG A 127 2.09 -23.22 -8.88
CA ARG A 127 1.32 -22.62 -7.78
C ARG A 127 0.00 -22.04 -8.28
N PRO A 128 -1.07 -22.86 -8.39
CA PRO A 128 -2.35 -22.45 -9.00
C PRO A 128 -3.01 -21.26 -8.28
N PHE A 129 -2.71 -21.03 -7.00
CA PHE A 129 -3.21 -19.86 -6.26
C PHE A 129 -2.62 -18.54 -6.74
N ILE A 130 -1.40 -18.53 -7.30
CA ILE A 130 -0.80 -17.33 -7.91
C ILE A 130 -1.53 -17.04 -9.24
N LEU A 131 -1.80 -18.06 -10.04
CA LEU A 131 -2.56 -17.94 -11.29
C LEU A 131 -3.96 -17.36 -11.05
N VAL A 132 -4.67 -17.86 -10.03
CA VAL A 132 -6.01 -17.38 -9.67
C VAL A 132 -5.96 -15.93 -9.17
N GLY A 133 -4.91 -15.53 -8.48
CA GLY A 133 -4.73 -14.14 -8.02
C GLY A 133 -4.38 -13.13 -9.12
N MET A 134 -3.85 -13.61 -10.26
CA MET A 134 -3.54 -12.79 -11.44
C MET A 134 -4.71 -12.65 -12.42
N LEU A 135 -5.70 -13.52 -12.36
CA LEU A 135 -6.94 -13.47 -13.15
C LEU A 135 -7.96 -12.51 -12.52
#